data_a1c0da714e1212f36a9cf4d56be4504f
#
_entry.id   a1c0da714e1212f36a9cf4d56be4504f
#
_cell.length_a   1.000
_cell.length_b   1.000
_cell.length_c   1.000
_cell.angle_alpha   90.00
_cell.angle_beta   90.00
_cell.angle_gamma   90.00
#
_symmetry.space_group_name_H-M   'P 1'
#
loop_
_entity.id
_entity.type
_entity.pdbx_description
1 polymer ?
#
loop_
_entity_poly.entity_id
_entity_poly.type
_entity_poly.pdbx_seq_one_letter_code
_entity_poly.pdbx_strand_id
1 'polypeptide(L)'
;MKLGFIGTGKITLSVVTGICNSNIKFKNIYLSPRNKNIAKKLAKKFKKVSILKSNQDVINSSGWVFLGITPNVGENILKNLKFKKKQTIISFISTITLPRLKKLIKVNAIIVRAIPLPPISLGKGPVPIFPPNKKVKLFFDKIGTTVEIRNE
;
A
#
# COMPACT_ATOMS: atom_id res chain seq x y z
N MET A 1 -0.76 13.59 4.63
CA MET A 1 -1.54 12.38 4.23
C MET A 1 -1.40 11.29 5.28
N LYS A 2 -2.42 10.49 5.44
CA LYS A 2 -2.42 9.31 6.31
C LYS A 2 -2.39 8.07 5.44
N LEU A 3 -1.40 7.22 5.65
CA LEU A 3 -1.15 6.02 4.85
C LEU A 3 -1.53 4.77 5.65
N GLY A 4 -2.23 3.85 5.03
CA GLY A 4 -2.61 2.59 5.66
C GLY A 4 -2.13 1.39 4.86
N PHE A 5 -1.66 0.36 5.55
CA PHE A 5 -1.17 -0.86 4.92
C PHE A 5 -1.97 -2.06 5.42
N ILE A 6 -2.64 -2.73 4.51
CA ILE A 6 -3.31 -4.01 4.74
C ILE A 6 -2.35 -5.12 4.34
N GLY A 7 -1.94 -5.92 5.31
CA GLY A 7 -0.86 -6.89 5.15
C GLY A 7 0.49 -6.29 5.51
N THR A 8 1.20 -6.98 6.41
CA THR A 8 2.49 -6.55 6.94
C THR A 8 3.55 -7.60 6.65
N GLY A 9 3.69 -7.95 5.37
CA GLY A 9 4.73 -8.85 4.89
C GLY A 9 6.03 -8.12 4.54
N LYS A 10 6.93 -8.83 3.85
CA LYS A 10 8.26 -8.31 3.49
C LYS A 10 8.20 -7.08 2.60
N ILE A 11 7.26 -7.03 1.64
CA ILE A 11 7.14 -5.85 0.76
C ILE A 11 6.64 -4.63 1.52
N THR A 12 5.70 -4.80 2.44
CA THR A 12 5.24 -3.71 3.30
C THR A 12 6.40 -3.19 4.17
N LEU A 13 7.20 -4.09 4.74
CA LEU A 13 8.40 -3.71 5.49
C LEU A 13 9.32 -2.82 4.65
N SER A 14 9.59 -3.23 3.41
CA SER A 14 10.49 -2.48 2.51
C SER A 14 9.91 -1.13 2.12
N VAL A 15 8.64 -1.08 1.77
CA VAL A 15 7.97 0.18 1.34
C VAL A 15 7.87 1.16 2.51
N VAL A 16 7.42 0.72 3.68
CA VAL A 16 7.31 1.58 4.86
C VAL A 16 8.68 2.12 5.26
N THR A 17 9.71 1.27 5.24
CA THR A 17 11.08 1.70 5.52
C THR A 17 11.53 2.78 4.53
N GLY A 18 11.29 2.56 3.25
CA GLY A 18 11.61 3.53 2.21
C GLY A 18 10.88 4.86 2.41
N ILE A 19 9.59 4.83 2.71
CA ILE A 19 8.80 6.03 2.98
C ILE A 19 9.36 6.80 4.18
N CYS A 20 9.59 6.11 5.29
CA CYS A 20 10.06 6.75 6.53
C CYS A 20 11.45 7.36 6.40
N ASN A 21 12.30 6.81 5.54
CA ASN A 21 13.65 7.32 5.28
C ASN A 21 13.72 8.30 4.12
N SER A 22 12.60 8.63 3.50
CA SER A 22 12.51 9.56 2.36
C SER A 22 12.06 10.95 2.79
N ASN A 23 11.92 11.83 1.80
CA ASN A 23 11.34 13.16 2.00
C ASN A 23 9.82 13.20 1.77
N ILE A 24 9.16 12.06 1.65
CA ILE A 24 7.70 12.00 1.58
C ILE A 24 7.13 12.58 2.87
N LYS A 25 6.25 13.57 2.72
CA LYS A 25 5.55 14.17 3.86
C LYS A 25 4.26 13.39 4.14
N PHE A 26 4.18 12.79 5.31
CA PHE A 26 2.99 12.08 5.77
C PHE A 26 2.74 12.35 7.25
N LYS A 27 1.49 12.23 7.68
CA LYS A 27 1.10 12.44 9.08
C LYS A 27 1.30 11.17 9.90
N ASN A 28 0.73 10.06 9.45
CA ASN A 28 0.79 8.77 10.11
C ASN A 28 0.84 7.65 9.09
N ILE A 29 1.41 6.51 9.49
CA ILE A 29 1.29 5.23 8.82
C ILE A 29 0.60 4.27 9.77
N TYR A 30 -0.48 3.65 9.31
CA TYR A 30 -1.24 2.66 10.05
C TYR A 30 -1.03 1.28 9.46
N LEU A 31 -0.74 0.30 10.30
CA LEU A 31 -0.47 -1.07 9.90
C LEU A 31 -1.58 -2.01 10.40
N SER A 32 -1.92 -3.00 9.57
CA SER A 32 -2.78 -4.09 10.00
C SER A 32 -2.04 -5.03 10.97
N PRO A 33 -2.78 -5.73 11.86
CA PRO A 33 -2.15 -6.49 12.95
C PRO A 33 -1.68 -7.90 12.58
N ARG A 34 -1.85 -8.34 11.33
CA ARG A 34 -1.70 -9.77 10.98
C ARG A 34 -0.31 -10.33 11.22
N ASN A 35 0.74 -9.68 10.72
CA ASN A 35 2.12 -10.10 10.99
C ASN A 35 2.68 -9.25 12.14
N LYS A 36 2.51 -9.75 13.35
CA LYS A 36 2.90 -9.02 14.56
C LYS A 36 4.37 -8.67 14.63
N ASN A 37 5.25 -9.55 14.14
CA ASN A 37 6.70 -9.32 14.22
C ASN A 37 7.13 -8.13 13.36
N ILE A 38 6.72 -8.09 12.11
CA ILE A 38 7.05 -6.99 11.19
C ILE A 38 6.36 -5.70 11.64
N ALA A 39 5.06 -5.77 12.00
CA ALA A 39 4.31 -4.61 12.44
C ALA A 39 4.94 -3.97 13.68
N LYS A 40 5.29 -4.77 14.69
CA LYS A 40 5.96 -4.28 15.90
C LYS A 40 7.34 -3.69 15.63
N LYS A 41 8.12 -4.33 14.74
CA LYS A 41 9.44 -3.83 14.33
C LYS A 41 9.34 -2.44 13.73
N LEU A 42 8.39 -2.22 12.82
CA LEU A 42 8.17 -0.94 12.18
C LEU A 42 7.64 0.12 13.15
N ALA A 43 6.67 -0.24 13.99
CA ALA A 43 6.11 0.69 14.98
C ALA A 43 7.13 1.10 16.04
N LYS A 44 8.03 0.20 16.43
CA LYS A 44 9.12 0.50 17.36
C LYS A 44 10.18 1.42 16.74
N LYS A 45 10.49 1.20 15.45
CA LYS A 45 11.54 1.93 14.76
C LYS A 45 11.13 3.34 14.36
N PHE A 46 9.87 3.53 13.95
CA PHE A 46 9.38 4.79 13.40
C PHE A 46 8.22 5.36 14.22
N LYS A 47 8.39 6.55 14.74
CA LYS A 47 7.44 7.23 15.62
C LYS A 47 6.04 7.38 15.03
N LYS A 48 5.96 7.65 13.73
CA LYS A 48 4.68 7.90 13.03
C LYS A 48 3.97 6.64 12.58
N VAL A 49 4.51 5.46 12.88
CA VAL A 49 3.93 4.17 12.51
C VAL A 49 3.20 3.57 13.72
N SER A 50 1.94 3.19 13.52
CA SER A 50 1.07 2.59 14.53
C SER A 50 0.39 1.35 14.01
N ILE A 51 0.14 0.39 14.90
CA ILE A 51 -0.62 -0.83 14.58
C ILE A 51 -2.06 -0.62 15.05
N LEU A 52 -3.02 -0.83 14.14
CA LEU A 52 -4.44 -0.76 14.48
C LEU A 52 -5.01 -2.16 14.74
N LYS A 53 -6.21 -2.22 15.30
CA LYS A 53 -6.83 -3.47 15.76
C LYS A 53 -7.33 -4.35 14.61
N SER A 54 -7.69 -3.75 13.47
CA SER A 54 -8.26 -4.49 12.33
C SER A 54 -7.91 -3.84 11.00
N ASN A 55 -8.06 -4.61 9.92
CA ASN A 55 -7.94 -4.09 8.56
C ASN A 55 -8.93 -2.95 8.30
N GLN A 56 -10.16 -3.08 8.80
CA GLN A 56 -11.18 -2.06 8.60
C GLN A 56 -10.81 -0.74 9.29
N ASP A 57 -10.20 -0.80 10.47
CA ASP A 57 -9.72 0.40 11.16
C ASP A 57 -8.63 1.11 10.35
N VAL A 58 -7.75 0.34 9.72
CA VAL A 58 -6.72 0.89 8.83
C VAL A 58 -7.35 1.65 7.67
N ILE A 59 -8.34 1.07 7.01
CA ILE A 59 -9.08 1.71 5.91
C ILE A 59 -9.75 3.00 6.42
N ASN A 60 -10.44 2.91 7.53
CA ASN A 60 -11.20 4.03 8.09
C ASN A 60 -10.32 5.23 8.47
N SER A 61 -9.06 4.98 8.76
CA SER A 61 -8.11 5.99 9.25
C SER A 61 -7.21 6.56 8.15
N SER A 62 -7.29 6.05 6.91
CA SER A 62 -6.30 6.33 5.88
C SER A 62 -6.91 6.93 4.62
N GLY A 63 -6.23 7.90 4.01
CA GLY A 63 -6.59 8.43 2.69
C GLY A 63 -5.99 7.60 1.55
N TRP A 64 -4.80 7.06 1.79
CA TRP A 64 -4.12 6.13 0.87
C TRP A 64 -4.03 4.76 1.54
N VAL A 65 -4.53 3.73 0.87
CA VAL A 65 -4.54 2.36 1.37
C VAL A 65 -3.70 1.47 0.45
N PHE A 66 -2.69 0.83 1.02
CA PHE A 66 -1.79 -0.09 0.31
C PHE A 66 -2.18 -1.53 0.63
N LEU A 67 -2.38 -2.33 -0.40
CA LEU A 67 -2.77 -3.73 -0.26
C LEU A 67 -1.54 -4.60 -0.46
N GLY A 68 -0.89 -4.97 0.64
CA GLY A 68 0.31 -5.83 0.67
C GLY A 68 -0.01 -7.24 1.14
N ILE A 69 -1.15 -7.77 0.73
CA ILE A 69 -1.62 -9.11 1.09
C ILE A 69 -1.17 -10.13 0.04
N THR A 70 -0.93 -11.37 0.48
CA THR A 70 -0.62 -12.45 -0.47
C THR A 70 -1.82 -12.77 -1.36
N PRO A 71 -1.61 -13.18 -2.62
CA PRO A 71 -2.72 -13.46 -3.55
C PRO A 71 -3.71 -14.50 -3.02
N ASN A 72 -3.23 -15.53 -2.35
CA ASN A 72 -4.04 -16.65 -1.85
C ASN A 72 -5.16 -16.22 -0.89
N VAL A 73 -4.93 -15.16 -0.11
CA VAL A 73 -5.89 -14.69 0.89
C VAL A 73 -6.50 -13.34 0.52
N GLY A 74 -5.93 -12.68 -0.49
CA GLY A 74 -6.28 -11.30 -0.84
C GLY A 74 -7.75 -11.12 -1.18
N GLU A 75 -8.31 -11.95 -2.06
CA GLU A 75 -9.71 -11.84 -2.45
C GLU A 75 -10.67 -12.04 -1.27
N ASN A 76 -10.41 -13.04 -0.43
CA ASN A 76 -11.25 -13.31 0.73
C ASN A 76 -11.23 -12.15 1.74
N ILE A 77 -10.08 -11.54 1.94
CA ILE A 77 -9.95 -10.37 2.82
C ILE A 77 -10.68 -9.17 2.21
N LEU A 78 -10.45 -8.87 0.93
CA LEU A 78 -11.02 -7.70 0.27
C LEU A 78 -12.54 -7.74 0.19
N LYS A 79 -13.14 -8.92 0.00
CA LYS A 79 -14.60 -9.10 -0.04
C LYS A 79 -15.30 -8.56 1.21
N ASN A 80 -14.68 -8.66 2.36
CA ASN A 80 -15.25 -8.31 3.65
C ASN A 80 -14.88 -6.90 4.13
N LEU A 81 -14.10 -6.16 3.35
CA LEU A 81 -13.68 -4.81 3.70
C LEU A 81 -14.53 -3.76 2.98
N LYS A 82 -14.78 -2.66 3.67
CA LYS A 82 -15.54 -1.52 3.14
C LYS A 82 -14.58 -0.36 2.93
N PHE A 83 -14.34 -0.04 1.66
CA PHE A 83 -13.53 1.10 1.26
C PHE A 83 -14.39 2.36 1.16
N LYS A 84 -13.74 3.52 1.20
CA LYS A 84 -14.41 4.82 1.10
C LYS A 84 -14.23 5.40 -0.30
N LYS A 85 -15.22 6.17 -0.74
CA LYS A 85 -15.10 6.99 -1.95
C LYS A 85 -13.91 7.94 -1.79
N LYS A 86 -13.27 8.27 -2.90
CA LYS A 86 -12.12 9.20 -2.96
C LYS A 86 -10.82 8.70 -2.30
N GLN A 87 -10.79 7.49 -1.76
CA GLN A 87 -9.51 6.91 -1.34
C GLN A 87 -8.62 6.61 -2.54
N THR A 88 -7.32 6.66 -2.35
CA THR A 88 -6.34 6.15 -3.29
C THR A 88 -5.90 4.77 -2.80
N ILE A 89 -6.17 3.74 -3.59
CA ILE A 89 -5.89 2.36 -3.23
C ILE A 89 -4.77 1.86 -4.13
N ILE A 90 -3.68 1.42 -3.52
CA ILE A 90 -2.51 0.93 -4.23
C ILE A 90 -2.35 -0.55 -3.93
N SER A 91 -2.49 -1.39 -4.96
CA SER A 91 -2.37 -2.84 -4.81
C SER A 91 -0.98 -3.33 -5.18
N PHE A 92 -0.35 -4.02 -4.26
CA PHE A 92 0.89 -4.77 -4.49
C PHE A 92 0.61 -6.22 -4.89
N ILE A 93 -0.66 -6.61 -5.03
CA ILE A 93 -1.06 -7.98 -5.32
C ILE A 93 -0.89 -8.22 -6.82
N SER A 94 0.18 -8.91 -7.20
CA SER A 94 0.57 -9.09 -8.60
C SER A 94 -0.44 -9.86 -9.46
N THR A 95 -1.20 -10.77 -8.85
CA THR A 95 -2.10 -11.69 -9.57
C THR A 95 -3.56 -11.21 -9.66
N ILE A 96 -3.92 -10.12 -8.99
CA ILE A 96 -5.28 -9.59 -9.06
C ILE A 96 -5.29 -8.40 -10.03
N THR A 97 -6.02 -8.54 -11.14
CA THR A 97 -6.12 -7.53 -12.18
C THR A 97 -6.92 -6.30 -11.74
N LEU A 98 -6.75 -5.18 -12.43
CA LEU A 98 -7.47 -3.96 -12.14
C LEU A 98 -9.02 -4.13 -12.21
N PRO A 99 -9.59 -4.79 -13.25
CA PRO A 99 -11.03 -5.03 -13.27
C PRO A 99 -11.51 -5.85 -12.06
N ARG A 100 -10.73 -6.84 -11.65
CA ARG A 100 -11.07 -7.65 -10.48
C ARG A 100 -11.01 -6.84 -9.19
N LEU A 101 -10.00 -5.99 -9.03
CA LEU A 101 -9.91 -5.09 -7.88
C LEU A 101 -11.09 -4.14 -7.80
N LYS A 102 -11.52 -3.58 -8.92
CA LYS A 102 -12.71 -2.71 -8.97
C LYS A 102 -13.97 -3.42 -8.48
N LYS A 103 -14.15 -4.70 -8.85
CA LYS A 103 -15.27 -5.51 -8.39
C LYS A 103 -15.21 -5.80 -6.89
N LEU A 104 -14.02 -6.02 -6.36
CA LEU A 104 -13.82 -6.33 -4.93
C LEU A 104 -13.97 -5.09 -4.04
N ILE A 105 -13.49 -3.96 -4.52
CA ILE A 105 -13.49 -2.70 -3.76
C ILE A 105 -14.87 -2.03 -3.74
N LYS A 106 -15.65 -2.14 -4.79
CA LYS A 106 -17.08 -1.74 -4.89
C LYS A 106 -17.40 -0.25 -4.69
N VAL A 107 -16.40 0.63 -4.64
CA VAL A 107 -16.61 2.07 -4.52
C VAL A 107 -15.82 2.80 -5.60
N ASN A 108 -16.25 4.04 -5.90
CA ASN A 108 -15.51 4.89 -6.82
C ASN A 108 -14.27 5.46 -6.12
N ALA A 109 -13.17 4.73 -6.21
CA ALA A 109 -11.87 5.09 -5.66
C ALA A 109 -10.82 5.12 -6.78
N ILE A 110 -9.71 5.78 -6.53
CA ILE A 110 -8.54 5.69 -7.40
C ILE A 110 -7.84 4.37 -7.08
N ILE A 111 -7.73 3.48 -8.06
CA ILE A 111 -7.08 2.18 -7.86
C ILE A 111 -5.89 2.08 -8.82
N VAL A 112 -4.70 1.86 -8.26
CA VAL A 112 -3.46 1.69 -9.02
C VAL A 112 -2.77 0.42 -8.53
N ARG A 113 -2.34 -0.39 -9.47
CA ARG A 113 -1.46 -1.52 -9.18
C ARG A 113 -0.02 -1.03 -9.18
N ALA A 114 0.76 -1.43 -8.20
CA ALA A 114 2.18 -1.11 -8.13
C ALA A 114 2.95 -2.36 -7.70
N ILE A 115 4.08 -2.61 -8.35
CA ILE A 115 4.89 -3.80 -8.07
C ILE A 115 6.30 -3.35 -7.63
N PRO A 116 6.43 -2.83 -6.41
CA PRO A 116 7.73 -2.48 -5.88
C PRO A 116 8.57 -3.72 -5.59
N LEU A 117 9.88 -3.55 -5.57
CA LEU A 117 10.86 -4.58 -5.22
C LEU A 117 11.58 -4.21 -3.92
N PRO A 118 12.17 -5.19 -3.21
CA PRO A 118 12.83 -4.95 -1.93
C PRO A 118 13.81 -3.77 -1.87
N PRO A 119 14.60 -3.45 -2.91
CA PRO A 119 15.49 -2.28 -2.88
C PRO A 119 14.80 -0.93 -2.65
N ILE A 120 13.48 -0.87 -2.71
CA ILE A 120 12.70 0.33 -2.39
C ILE A 120 12.95 0.80 -0.95
N SER A 121 13.33 -0.10 -0.05
CA SER A 121 13.73 0.26 1.31
C SER A 121 14.93 1.19 1.35
N LEU A 122 15.75 1.17 0.31
CA LEU A 122 16.93 2.02 0.13
C LEU A 122 16.69 3.19 -0.84
N GLY A 123 15.45 3.43 -1.22
CA GLY A 123 15.12 4.46 -2.19
C GLY A 123 15.52 4.12 -3.62
N LYS A 124 15.61 2.84 -3.96
CA LYS A 124 16.12 2.35 -5.24
C LYS A 124 15.18 1.32 -5.89
N GLY A 125 15.35 1.17 -7.20
CA GLY A 125 14.69 0.15 -7.98
C GLY A 125 13.45 0.64 -8.71
N PRO A 126 13.02 -0.13 -9.72
CA PRO A 126 11.84 0.21 -10.49
C PRO A 126 10.56 -0.08 -9.72
N VAL A 127 9.56 0.78 -9.93
CA VAL A 127 8.21 0.58 -9.41
C VAL A 127 7.24 0.66 -10.59
N PRO A 128 6.94 -0.47 -11.24
CA PRO A 128 5.90 -0.50 -12.27
C PRO A 128 4.55 -0.13 -11.67
N ILE A 129 3.82 0.77 -12.32
CA ILE A 129 2.45 1.13 -11.93
C ILE A 129 1.49 1.00 -13.12
N PHE A 130 0.26 0.59 -12.84
CA PHE A 130 -0.83 0.47 -13.81
C PHE A 130 -2.18 0.76 -13.14
N PRO A 131 -3.05 1.60 -13.72
CA PRO A 131 -2.78 2.46 -14.88
C PRO A 131 -1.88 3.64 -14.51
N PRO A 132 -1.38 4.38 -15.49
CA PRO A 132 -0.63 5.61 -15.21
C PRO A 132 -1.43 6.57 -14.33
N ASN A 133 -0.78 7.12 -13.30
CA ASN A 133 -1.39 8.07 -12.38
C ASN A 133 -0.34 9.03 -11.85
N LYS A 134 -0.53 10.31 -12.12
CA LYS A 134 0.46 11.35 -11.79
C LYS A 134 0.78 11.44 -10.30
N LYS A 135 -0.23 11.39 -9.44
CA LYS A 135 -0.02 11.49 -7.98
C LYS A 135 0.75 10.28 -7.44
N VAL A 136 0.39 9.09 -7.91
CA VAL A 136 1.06 7.85 -7.50
C VAL A 136 2.49 7.81 -8.03
N LYS A 137 2.70 8.27 -9.27
CA LYS A 137 4.05 8.40 -9.85
C LYS A 137 4.92 9.32 -8.98
N LEU A 138 4.46 10.51 -8.66
CA LEU A 138 5.21 11.47 -7.84
C LEU A 138 5.54 10.90 -6.45
N PHE A 139 4.64 10.12 -5.88
CA PHE A 139 4.86 9.45 -4.61
C PHE A 139 6.00 8.43 -4.70
N PHE A 140 5.93 7.50 -5.66
CA PHE A 140 6.93 6.45 -5.79
C PHE A 140 8.28 6.96 -6.33
N ASP A 141 8.31 8.03 -7.08
CA ASP A 141 9.56 8.64 -7.56
C ASP A 141 10.44 9.15 -6.38
N LYS A 142 9.86 9.33 -5.21
CA LYS A 142 10.61 9.70 -4.01
C LYS A 142 11.30 8.53 -3.31
N ILE A 143 10.93 7.30 -3.65
CA ILE A 143 11.47 6.08 -3.04
C ILE A 143 11.95 5.05 -4.05
N GLY A 144 11.91 5.36 -5.33
CA GLY A 144 12.37 4.49 -6.43
C GLY A 144 12.23 5.18 -7.76
N THR A 145 12.17 4.41 -8.83
CA THR A 145 11.94 4.91 -10.19
C THR A 145 10.63 4.35 -10.72
N THR A 146 9.62 5.19 -10.86
CA THR A 146 8.32 4.76 -11.36
C THR A 146 8.37 4.45 -12.85
N VAL A 147 7.80 3.32 -13.24
CA VAL A 147 7.63 2.89 -14.63
C VAL A 147 6.15 2.79 -14.91
N GLU A 148 5.63 3.66 -15.74
CA GLU A 148 4.21 3.65 -16.11
C GLU A 148 3.95 2.58 -17.16
N ILE A 149 3.08 1.62 -16.83
CA ILE A 149 2.69 0.52 -17.71
C ILE A 149 1.33 0.86 -18.33
N ARG A 150 1.22 0.70 -19.62
CA ARG A 150 -0.02 1.02 -20.37
C ARG A 150 -0.97 -0.16 -20.50
N ASN A 151 -0.45 -1.36 -20.43
CA ASN A 151 -1.22 -2.61 -20.50
C ASN A 151 -0.91 -3.48 -19.29
N GLU A 152 -1.92 -4.13 -18.79
CA GLU A 152 -1.82 -5.02 -17.64
C GLU A 152 -1.19 -6.37 -17.97
#